data_3faee02697529ebfeb1c5ab25b68dece
#
_entry.id   3faee02697529ebfeb1c5ab25b68dece
#
_cell.length_a   1.000
_cell.length_b   1.000
_cell.length_c   1.000
_cell.angle_alpha   90.00
_cell.angle_beta   90.00
_cell.angle_gamma   90.00
#
_symmetry.space_group_name_H-M   'P 1'
#
loop_
_entity.id
_entity.type
_entity.pdbx_description
1 polymer ?
#
loop_
_entity_poly.entity_id
_entity_poly.type
_entity_poly.pdbx_seq_one_letter_code
_entity_poly.pdbx_strand_id
1 'polypeptide(L)'
;VSKADRTRTARERLAAERVADAARVRRTRLLLVVAGVVAAAAVVAVVVAVVAGQKGGNGGGGADAVTYSGPSAPVGREADGSVTMAKTGVSKPVLEVFEDFQCPACKALEASLGGTMRKLAADGKVKLVYRPFHLFQQEPLSGNSERGANAALCVPADKWLSYHDTLYKRQPEEGDKGFSPDELVKWGHQLGVGDANFEPCVRGMQKKSQVDQMTTYALDTRHVQGTPTMFLNGRKLEVNSEDGLTKAVEQAAGK
;
A
#
# COMPACT_ATOMS: atom_id res chain seq x y z
N VAL A 1 -60.34 -10.30 -31.10
CA VAL A 1 -59.33 -9.72 -30.19
C VAL A 1 -58.99 -8.35 -30.67
N SER A 2 -59.33 -7.35 -29.89
CA SER A 2 -59.17 -5.92 -30.17
C SER A 2 -57.71 -5.54 -30.35
N LYS A 3 -57.40 -4.52 -31.19
CA LYS A 3 -56.05 -3.97 -31.35
C LYS A 3 -55.46 -3.48 -30.00
N ALA A 4 -56.33 -3.06 -29.10
CA ALA A 4 -55.99 -2.65 -27.73
C ALA A 4 -55.51 -3.84 -26.87
N ASP A 5 -56.12 -5.00 -27.01
CA ASP A 5 -55.73 -6.21 -26.26
C ASP A 5 -54.35 -6.71 -26.68
N ARG A 6 -54.03 -6.64 -27.96
CA ARG A 6 -52.70 -7.05 -28.50
C ARG A 6 -51.58 -6.14 -28.01
N THR A 7 -51.85 -4.82 -27.93
CA THR A 7 -50.83 -3.88 -27.42
C THR A 7 -50.62 -4.00 -25.90
N ARG A 8 -51.68 -4.33 -25.14
CA ARG A 8 -51.59 -4.59 -23.71
C ARG A 8 -50.71 -5.83 -23.43
N THR A 9 -51.00 -6.92 -24.11
CA THR A 9 -50.22 -8.18 -24.00
C THR A 9 -48.77 -8.01 -24.41
N ALA A 10 -48.47 -7.21 -25.46
CA ALA A 10 -47.10 -6.89 -25.86
C ALA A 10 -46.34 -6.08 -24.81
N ARG A 11 -46.97 -5.09 -24.17
CA ARG A 11 -46.41 -4.29 -23.08
C ARG A 11 -46.12 -5.13 -21.85
N GLU A 12 -47.02 -6.04 -21.49
CA GLU A 12 -46.84 -6.97 -20.37
C GLU A 12 -45.67 -7.94 -20.59
N ARG A 13 -45.50 -8.44 -21.82
CA ARG A 13 -44.35 -9.29 -22.19
C ARG A 13 -43.03 -8.53 -22.09
N LEU A 14 -42.95 -7.33 -22.64
CA LEU A 14 -41.75 -6.47 -22.56
C LEU A 14 -41.40 -6.09 -21.12
N ALA A 15 -42.40 -5.86 -20.26
CA ALA A 15 -42.17 -5.62 -18.86
C ALA A 15 -41.62 -6.85 -18.13
N ALA A 16 -42.15 -8.03 -18.43
CA ALA A 16 -41.66 -9.30 -17.86
C ALA A 16 -40.22 -9.62 -18.34
N GLU A 17 -39.91 -9.38 -19.61
CA GLU A 17 -38.54 -9.54 -20.14
C GLU A 17 -37.54 -8.60 -19.45
N ARG A 18 -37.90 -7.33 -19.27
CA ARG A 18 -37.04 -6.36 -18.55
C ARG A 18 -36.75 -6.77 -17.11
N VAL A 19 -37.77 -7.30 -16.41
CA VAL A 19 -37.61 -7.81 -15.03
C VAL A 19 -36.70 -9.05 -15.01
N ALA A 20 -36.88 -9.97 -15.97
CA ALA A 20 -36.04 -11.15 -16.10
C ALA A 20 -34.58 -10.81 -16.44
N ASP A 21 -34.34 -9.84 -17.34
CA ASP A 21 -33.01 -9.38 -17.69
C ASP A 21 -32.32 -8.66 -16.53
N ALA A 22 -33.07 -7.80 -15.81
CA ALA A 22 -32.54 -7.15 -14.60
C ALA A 22 -32.14 -8.16 -13.53
N ALA A 23 -32.95 -9.22 -13.35
CA ALA A 23 -32.64 -10.32 -12.43
C ALA A 23 -31.39 -11.12 -12.86
N ARG A 24 -31.24 -11.37 -14.17
CA ARG A 24 -30.03 -12.02 -14.73
C ARG A 24 -28.79 -11.19 -14.50
N VAL A 25 -28.81 -9.90 -14.82
CA VAL A 25 -27.68 -8.96 -14.62
C VAL A 25 -27.31 -8.90 -13.13
N ARG A 26 -28.31 -8.81 -12.25
CA ARG A 26 -28.07 -8.80 -10.79
C ARG A 26 -27.42 -10.10 -10.30
N ARG A 27 -27.90 -11.25 -10.80
CA ARG A 27 -27.33 -12.57 -10.49
C ARG A 27 -25.90 -12.73 -11.00
N THR A 28 -25.62 -12.27 -12.23
CA THR A 28 -24.26 -12.30 -12.80
C THR A 28 -23.30 -11.40 -12.03
N ARG A 29 -23.75 -10.19 -11.66
CA ARG A 29 -22.93 -9.30 -10.80
C ARG A 29 -22.64 -9.91 -9.44
N LEU A 30 -23.65 -10.54 -8.80
CA LEU A 30 -23.46 -11.22 -7.53
C LEU A 30 -22.47 -12.39 -7.64
N LEU A 31 -22.55 -13.18 -8.72
CA LEU A 31 -21.63 -14.29 -8.97
C LEU A 31 -20.19 -13.80 -9.22
N LEU A 32 -20.03 -12.67 -9.93
CA LEU A 32 -18.72 -12.05 -10.15
C LEU A 32 -18.11 -11.50 -8.86
N VAL A 33 -18.92 -10.88 -7.99
CA VAL A 33 -18.48 -10.41 -6.67
C VAL A 33 -18.09 -11.60 -5.78
N VAL A 34 -18.90 -12.65 -5.73
CA VAL A 34 -18.59 -13.86 -4.96
C VAL A 34 -17.34 -14.56 -5.51
N ALA A 35 -17.19 -14.66 -6.82
CA ALA A 35 -15.97 -15.21 -7.44
C ALA A 35 -14.73 -14.37 -7.11
N GLY A 36 -14.85 -13.04 -7.12
CA GLY A 36 -13.78 -12.11 -6.72
C GLY A 36 -13.39 -12.27 -5.25
N VAL A 37 -14.37 -12.40 -4.36
CA VAL A 37 -14.13 -12.64 -2.91
C VAL A 37 -13.49 -14.01 -2.67
N VAL A 38 -13.92 -15.06 -3.39
CA VAL A 38 -13.33 -16.41 -3.29
C VAL A 38 -11.90 -16.41 -3.82
N ALA A 39 -11.62 -15.71 -4.92
CA ALA A 39 -10.27 -15.57 -5.45
C ALA A 39 -9.36 -14.81 -4.48
N ALA A 40 -9.85 -13.73 -3.88
CA ALA A 40 -9.13 -12.99 -2.85
C ALA A 40 -8.87 -13.86 -1.60
N ALA A 41 -9.85 -14.62 -1.15
CA ALA A 41 -9.70 -15.54 -0.02
C ALA A 41 -8.70 -16.68 -0.32
N ALA A 42 -8.64 -17.19 -1.56
CA ALA A 42 -7.66 -18.19 -1.96
C ALA A 42 -6.22 -17.62 -1.97
N VAL A 43 -6.04 -16.37 -2.40
CA VAL A 43 -4.74 -15.67 -2.33
C VAL A 43 -4.33 -15.46 -0.87
N VAL A 44 -5.25 -15.05 -0.01
CA VAL A 44 -5.01 -14.91 1.45
C VAL A 44 -4.66 -16.26 2.07
N ALA A 45 -5.33 -17.34 1.70
CA ALA A 45 -5.04 -18.68 2.22
C ALA A 45 -3.65 -19.20 1.82
N VAL A 46 -3.20 -18.89 0.60
CA VAL A 46 -1.84 -19.23 0.13
C VAL A 46 -0.80 -18.39 0.87
N VAL A 47 -1.04 -17.09 1.08
CA VAL A 47 -0.16 -16.21 1.84
C VAL A 47 -0.07 -16.66 3.30
N VAL A 48 -1.19 -17.02 3.93
CA VAL A 48 -1.23 -17.57 5.30
C VAL A 48 -0.48 -18.91 5.40
N ALA A 49 -0.58 -19.77 4.39
CA ALA A 49 0.14 -21.04 4.38
C ALA A 49 1.66 -20.86 4.23
N VAL A 50 2.11 -19.88 3.43
CA VAL A 50 3.54 -19.54 3.29
C VAL A 50 4.08 -18.90 4.57
N VAL A 51 3.30 -18.01 5.22
CA VAL A 51 3.69 -17.37 6.49
C VAL A 51 3.66 -18.36 7.67
N ALA A 52 2.70 -19.31 7.69
CA ALA A 52 2.63 -20.35 8.73
C ALA A 52 3.78 -21.38 8.63
N GLY A 53 4.38 -21.56 7.45
CA GLY A 53 5.57 -22.42 7.26
C GLY A 53 6.87 -21.85 7.83
N GLN A 54 6.92 -20.58 8.25
CA GLN A 54 8.08 -19.93 8.86
C GLN A 54 7.97 -19.81 10.39
N LYS A 55 7.24 -20.71 11.06
CA LYS A 55 7.25 -20.74 12.53
C LYS A 55 8.59 -21.29 13.07
N GLY A 56 9.44 -20.38 13.46
CA GLY A 56 10.60 -20.63 14.30
C GLY A 56 11.01 -19.38 15.04
N GLY A 57 10.52 -19.20 16.29
CA GLY A 57 11.00 -18.13 17.16
C GLY A 57 9.95 -17.60 18.13
N ASN A 58 9.78 -18.33 19.24
CA ASN A 58 8.99 -17.92 20.41
C ASN A 58 9.68 -16.80 21.17
N GLY A 59 8.98 -15.79 21.66
CA GLY A 59 9.50 -14.80 22.59
C GLY A 59 8.58 -13.64 22.83
N GLY A 60 7.74 -13.73 23.87
CA GLY A 60 7.03 -12.57 24.45
C GLY A 60 8.03 -11.59 25.07
N GLY A 61 8.03 -10.37 24.57
CA GLY A 61 8.81 -9.22 25.02
C GLY A 61 8.70 -8.18 23.92
N GLY A 62 8.36 -6.94 24.27
CA GLY A 62 8.06 -5.85 23.33
C GLY A 62 8.90 -5.95 22.06
N ALA A 63 8.23 -6.26 21.00
CA ALA A 63 8.86 -6.66 19.74
C ALA A 63 9.79 -5.57 19.19
N ASP A 64 11.02 -5.95 18.87
CA ASP A 64 12.08 -5.03 18.49
C ASP A 64 11.95 -4.54 17.04
N ALA A 65 12.60 -3.39 16.76
CA ALA A 65 12.72 -2.83 15.43
C ALA A 65 13.53 -3.78 14.50
N VAL A 66 13.26 -3.68 13.21
CA VAL A 66 13.92 -4.47 12.17
C VAL A 66 14.96 -3.62 11.45
N THR A 67 16.21 -4.08 11.42
CA THR A 67 17.25 -3.42 10.64
C THR A 67 17.21 -3.93 9.20
N TYR A 68 17.07 -3.02 8.24
CA TYR A 68 17.21 -3.34 6.82
C TYR A 68 18.67 -3.67 6.48
N SER A 69 18.89 -4.81 5.84
CA SER A 69 20.20 -5.29 5.43
C SER A 69 20.28 -5.71 3.94
N GLY A 70 19.25 -5.37 3.17
CA GLY A 70 19.15 -5.71 1.75
C GLY A 70 19.96 -4.78 0.84
N PRO A 71 19.83 -4.94 -0.50
CA PRO A 71 20.43 -4.05 -1.48
C PRO A 71 20.07 -2.60 -1.24
N SER A 72 21.06 -1.69 -1.28
CA SER A 72 20.88 -0.30 -0.93
C SER A 72 21.44 0.65 -1.99
N ALA A 73 20.81 1.79 -2.14
CA ALA A 73 21.28 2.99 -2.83
C ALA A 73 21.05 4.19 -1.92
N PRO A 74 21.60 5.36 -2.23
CA PRO A 74 21.31 6.58 -1.47
C PRO A 74 19.81 6.80 -1.28
N VAL A 75 19.41 7.01 -0.03
CA VAL A 75 18.04 7.32 0.36
C VAL A 75 17.95 8.82 0.63
N GLY A 76 16.97 9.47 0.02
CA GLY A 76 16.72 10.89 0.17
C GLY A 76 15.27 11.17 0.55
N ARG A 77 15.01 12.37 1.06
CA ARG A 77 13.65 12.87 1.30
C ARG A 77 13.40 14.08 0.42
N GLU A 78 12.32 14.03 -0.32
CA GLU A 78 11.88 15.16 -1.14
C GLU A 78 11.08 16.17 -0.30
N ALA A 79 10.92 17.38 -0.83
CA ALA A 79 10.21 18.45 -0.14
C ALA A 79 8.74 18.12 0.16
N ASP A 80 8.11 17.28 -0.65
CA ASP A 80 6.72 16.78 -0.48
C ASP A 80 6.60 15.68 0.58
N GLY A 81 7.72 15.25 1.18
CA GLY A 81 7.76 14.19 2.18
C GLY A 81 7.96 12.79 1.61
N SER A 82 7.89 12.61 0.28
CA SER A 82 8.21 11.33 -0.32
C SER A 82 9.66 10.94 -0.06
N VAL A 83 9.91 9.63 -0.05
CA VAL A 83 11.24 9.08 0.19
C VAL A 83 11.73 8.41 -1.07
N THR A 84 12.92 8.81 -1.50
CA THR A 84 13.54 8.29 -2.72
C THR A 84 14.68 7.35 -2.39
N MET A 85 14.84 6.31 -3.20
CA MET A 85 16.02 5.46 -3.22
C MET A 85 16.48 5.31 -4.67
N ALA A 86 17.69 5.78 -4.96
CA ALA A 86 18.26 5.70 -6.28
C ALA A 86 19.79 5.81 -6.26
N LYS A 87 20.48 5.18 -7.21
CA LYS A 87 21.89 5.49 -7.47
C LYS A 87 22.06 6.94 -7.93
N THR A 88 23.20 7.52 -7.59
CA THR A 88 23.57 8.86 -8.05
C THR A 88 23.46 8.97 -9.56
N GLY A 89 22.78 9.99 -10.05
CA GLY A 89 22.55 10.26 -11.48
C GLY A 89 21.35 9.53 -12.08
N VAL A 90 20.71 8.59 -11.36
CA VAL A 90 19.52 7.90 -11.84
C VAL A 90 18.26 8.72 -11.48
N SER A 91 17.63 9.27 -12.51
CA SER A 91 16.40 10.05 -12.38
C SER A 91 15.19 9.40 -13.05
N LYS A 92 15.41 8.45 -13.95
CA LYS A 92 14.37 7.70 -14.68
C LYS A 92 14.86 6.28 -14.98
N PRO A 93 13.95 5.29 -15.19
CA PRO A 93 12.52 5.42 -14.95
C PRO A 93 12.21 5.68 -13.48
N VAL A 94 11.00 6.18 -13.18
CA VAL A 94 10.53 6.44 -11.81
C VAL A 94 9.45 5.43 -11.45
N LEU A 95 9.67 4.66 -10.39
CA LEU A 95 8.68 3.77 -9.77
C LEU A 95 8.17 4.42 -8.50
N GLU A 96 6.92 4.86 -8.50
CA GLU A 96 6.24 5.42 -7.33
C GLU A 96 5.38 4.36 -6.67
N VAL A 97 5.46 4.24 -5.35
CA VAL A 97 4.65 3.33 -4.54
C VAL A 97 3.83 4.16 -3.55
N PHE A 98 2.52 4.16 -3.73
CA PHE A 98 1.56 4.76 -2.80
C PHE A 98 1.11 3.71 -1.81
N GLU A 99 1.33 3.97 -0.53
CA GLU A 99 1.16 2.98 0.52
C GLU A 99 0.61 3.57 1.82
N ASP A 100 -0.02 2.72 2.61
CA ASP A 100 -0.50 3.03 3.95
C ASP A 100 0.02 1.96 4.91
N PHE A 101 0.65 2.36 6.02
CA PHE A 101 1.23 1.43 6.99
C PHE A 101 0.18 0.59 7.73
N GLN A 102 -1.10 0.96 7.68
CA GLN A 102 -2.19 0.15 8.23
C GLN A 102 -2.77 -0.84 7.20
N CYS A 103 -2.40 -0.74 5.91
CA CYS A 103 -2.95 -1.58 4.85
C CYS A 103 -2.29 -2.97 4.79
N PRO A 104 -3.02 -4.08 5.01
CA PRO A 104 -2.45 -5.43 4.95
C PRO A 104 -1.92 -5.79 3.55
N ALA A 105 -2.56 -5.26 2.49
CA ALA A 105 -2.11 -5.49 1.12
C ALA A 105 -0.78 -4.77 0.82
N CYS A 106 -0.50 -3.61 1.46
CA CYS A 106 0.82 -2.97 1.39
C CYS A 106 1.90 -3.81 2.06
N LYS A 107 1.62 -4.35 3.25
CA LYS A 107 2.51 -5.32 3.91
C LYS A 107 2.81 -6.53 3.03
N ALA A 108 1.79 -7.06 2.34
CA ALA A 108 1.96 -8.18 1.40
C ALA A 108 2.79 -7.78 0.17
N LEU A 109 2.59 -6.58 -0.39
CA LEU A 109 3.41 -6.06 -1.49
C LEU A 109 4.88 -5.96 -1.07
N GLU A 110 5.16 -5.34 0.08
CA GLU A 110 6.54 -5.19 0.58
C GLU A 110 7.20 -6.55 0.86
N ALA A 111 6.46 -7.51 1.39
CA ALA A 111 6.96 -8.87 1.60
C ALA A 111 7.28 -9.61 0.30
N SER A 112 6.54 -9.35 -0.79
CA SER A 112 6.69 -10.07 -2.07
C SER A 112 7.56 -9.33 -3.08
N LEU A 113 7.46 -8.01 -3.19
CA LEU A 113 8.13 -7.21 -4.23
C LEU A 113 9.10 -6.15 -3.68
N GLY A 114 9.05 -5.84 -2.37
CA GLY A 114 9.89 -4.82 -1.75
C GLY A 114 11.38 -5.05 -1.97
N GLY A 115 11.83 -6.30 -1.84
CA GLY A 115 13.22 -6.68 -2.12
C GLY A 115 13.63 -6.40 -3.57
N THR A 116 12.76 -6.74 -4.53
CA THR A 116 13.00 -6.52 -5.96
C THR A 116 12.98 -5.05 -6.32
N MET A 117 12.03 -4.25 -5.77
CA MET A 117 11.98 -2.79 -5.98
C MET A 117 13.30 -2.13 -5.53
N ARG A 118 13.76 -2.45 -4.33
CA ARG A 118 14.99 -1.91 -3.76
C ARG A 118 16.23 -2.39 -4.51
N LYS A 119 16.25 -3.66 -4.93
CA LYS A 119 17.35 -4.19 -5.76
C LYS A 119 17.44 -3.44 -7.09
N LEU A 120 16.34 -3.21 -7.77
CA LEU A 120 16.33 -2.44 -9.03
C LEU A 120 16.86 -1.02 -8.83
N ALA A 121 16.51 -0.36 -7.72
CA ALA A 121 17.04 0.95 -7.37
C ALA A 121 18.55 0.88 -7.02
N ALA A 122 18.99 -0.12 -6.26
CA ALA A 122 20.40 -0.35 -5.95
C ALA A 122 21.24 -0.68 -7.17
N ASP A 123 20.68 -1.38 -8.16
CA ASP A 123 21.33 -1.67 -9.43
C ASP A 123 21.36 -0.43 -10.38
N GLY A 124 20.66 0.64 -10.03
CA GLY A 124 20.60 1.86 -10.83
C GLY A 124 19.64 1.77 -12.02
N LYS A 125 18.70 0.83 -11.97
CA LYS A 125 17.71 0.61 -13.05
C LYS A 125 16.47 1.47 -12.90
N VAL A 126 16.22 2.05 -11.70
CA VAL A 126 15.02 2.83 -11.41
C VAL A 126 15.29 3.82 -10.28
N LYS A 127 14.61 4.98 -10.29
CA LYS A 127 14.41 5.81 -9.11
C LYS A 127 13.15 5.32 -8.41
N LEU A 128 13.28 4.69 -7.24
CA LEU A 128 12.17 4.25 -6.41
C LEU A 128 11.72 5.43 -5.53
N VAL A 129 10.42 5.66 -5.46
CA VAL A 129 9.80 6.74 -4.67
C VAL A 129 8.67 6.16 -3.84
N TYR A 130 8.86 6.14 -2.54
CA TYR A 130 7.83 5.78 -1.58
C TYR A 130 6.98 7.01 -1.21
N ARG A 131 5.67 6.84 -1.22
CA ARG A 131 4.68 7.87 -0.90
C ARG A 131 3.72 7.36 0.17
N PRO A 132 4.17 7.31 1.43
CA PRO A 132 3.28 6.94 2.52
C PRO A 132 2.22 8.02 2.73
N PHE A 133 0.95 7.61 2.78
CA PHE A 133 -0.17 8.49 3.00
C PHE A 133 -1.22 7.80 3.86
N HIS A 134 -2.24 8.52 4.27
CA HIS A 134 -3.30 8.03 5.13
C HIS A 134 -4.57 7.78 4.29
N LEU A 135 -4.87 6.49 4.04
CA LEU A 135 -6.02 6.07 3.25
C LEU A 135 -7.28 5.90 4.09
N PHE A 136 -7.15 5.29 5.27
CA PHE A 136 -8.29 4.94 6.10
C PHE A 136 -8.85 6.15 6.83
N GLN A 137 -10.20 6.29 6.80
CA GLN A 137 -10.91 7.45 7.36
C GLN A 137 -11.68 7.12 8.66
N GLN A 138 -11.74 5.83 9.05
CA GLN A 138 -12.50 5.38 10.22
C GLN A 138 -11.58 4.82 11.29
N GLU A 139 -11.84 5.16 12.55
CA GLU A 139 -11.12 4.61 13.69
C GLU A 139 -11.41 3.11 13.90
N PRO A 140 -10.45 2.32 14.38
CA PRO A 140 -9.09 2.74 14.80
C PRO A 140 -8.08 2.84 13.66
N LEU A 141 -8.44 2.45 12.44
CA LEU A 141 -7.54 2.38 11.28
C LEU A 141 -7.02 3.75 10.89
N SER A 142 -7.87 4.77 10.92
CA SER A 142 -7.51 6.17 10.63
C SER A 142 -6.35 6.64 11.53
N GLY A 143 -6.51 6.48 12.84
CA GLY A 143 -5.47 6.90 13.78
C GLY A 143 -4.17 6.10 13.66
N ASN A 144 -4.24 4.79 13.35
CA ASN A 144 -3.05 3.98 13.09
C ASN A 144 -2.31 4.46 11.83
N SER A 145 -3.07 4.68 10.74
CA SER A 145 -2.57 5.16 9.45
C SER A 145 -1.86 6.51 9.59
N GLU A 146 -2.51 7.49 10.22
CA GLU A 146 -1.92 8.82 10.48
C GLU A 146 -0.65 8.75 11.32
N ARG A 147 -0.68 8.01 12.44
CA ARG A 147 0.50 7.91 13.32
C ARG A 147 1.67 7.22 12.65
N GLY A 148 1.41 6.13 11.90
CA GLY A 148 2.43 5.43 11.14
C GLY A 148 3.10 6.32 10.10
N ALA A 149 2.30 7.02 9.28
CA ALA A 149 2.78 7.94 8.26
C ALA A 149 3.55 9.13 8.88
N ASN A 150 3.00 9.75 9.93
CA ASN A 150 3.68 10.83 10.65
C ASN A 150 5.04 10.39 11.19
N ALA A 151 5.11 9.25 11.86
CA ALA A 151 6.36 8.74 12.44
C ALA A 151 7.40 8.42 11.36
N ALA A 152 6.99 7.82 10.23
CA ALA A 152 7.87 7.57 9.09
C ALA A 152 8.45 8.87 8.50
N LEU A 153 7.70 9.97 8.55
CA LEU A 153 8.19 11.28 8.12
C LEU A 153 9.11 11.97 9.15
N CYS A 154 9.06 11.58 10.42
CA CYS A 154 9.94 12.08 11.45
C CYS A 154 11.33 11.44 11.45
N VAL A 155 11.48 10.27 10.83
CA VAL A 155 12.75 9.51 10.80
C VAL A 155 13.70 10.09 9.76
N PRO A 156 15.01 10.24 10.05
CA PRO A 156 16.02 10.62 9.04
C PRO A 156 16.07 9.64 7.87
N ALA A 157 16.44 10.14 6.70
CA ALA A 157 16.42 9.36 5.45
C ALA A 157 17.28 8.10 5.51
N ASP A 158 18.44 8.14 6.16
CA ASP A 158 19.36 7.00 6.34
C ASP A 158 18.81 5.88 7.24
N LYS A 159 17.82 6.17 8.05
CA LYS A 159 17.12 5.20 8.94
C LYS A 159 15.77 4.77 8.37
N TRP A 160 15.31 5.43 7.33
CA TRP A 160 13.93 5.31 6.87
C TRP A 160 13.57 3.88 6.42
N LEU A 161 14.42 3.19 5.65
CA LEU A 161 14.12 1.83 5.18
C LEU A 161 13.90 0.85 6.35
N SER A 162 14.77 0.92 7.36
CA SER A 162 14.64 0.10 8.56
C SER A 162 13.37 0.41 9.34
N TYR A 163 13.02 1.69 9.42
CA TYR A 163 11.80 2.11 10.12
C TYR A 163 10.55 1.72 9.35
N HIS A 164 10.54 1.88 8.04
CA HIS A 164 9.49 1.43 7.13
C HIS A 164 9.22 -0.08 7.29
N ASP A 165 10.27 -0.91 7.24
CA ASP A 165 10.14 -2.35 7.41
C ASP A 165 9.65 -2.72 8.82
N THR A 166 10.06 -1.94 9.83
CA THR A 166 9.56 -2.09 11.20
C THR A 166 8.06 -1.81 11.28
N LEU A 167 7.57 -0.75 10.66
CA LEU A 167 6.14 -0.42 10.64
C LEU A 167 5.33 -1.56 10.03
N TYR A 168 5.73 -2.10 8.86
CA TYR A 168 5.04 -3.25 8.27
C TYR A 168 5.18 -4.53 9.09
N LYS A 169 6.33 -4.79 9.66
CA LYS A 169 6.53 -5.96 10.53
C LYS A 169 5.64 -5.89 11.79
N ARG A 170 5.43 -4.70 12.30
CA ARG A 170 4.66 -4.40 13.52
C ARG A 170 3.26 -3.84 13.23
N GLN A 171 2.81 -3.95 11.99
CA GLN A 171 1.49 -3.51 11.58
C GLN A 171 0.43 -4.15 12.50
N PRO A 172 -0.43 -3.34 13.15
CA PRO A 172 -1.51 -3.87 13.97
C PRO A 172 -2.54 -4.62 13.12
N GLU A 173 -3.21 -5.59 13.73
CA GLU A 173 -4.33 -6.28 13.10
C GLU A 173 -5.46 -5.29 12.79
N GLU A 174 -6.29 -5.61 11.78
CA GLU A 174 -7.45 -4.78 11.45
C GLU A 174 -8.43 -4.74 12.63
N GLY A 175 -8.79 -3.53 13.04
CA GLY A 175 -9.68 -3.30 14.17
C GLY A 175 -8.93 -3.04 15.49
N ASP A 176 -7.66 -3.35 15.58
CA ASP A 176 -6.86 -3.09 16.77
C ASP A 176 -6.25 -1.67 16.77
N LYS A 177 -6.15 -1.08 17.95
CA LYS A 177 -5.34 0.11 18.17
C LYS A 177 -3.88 -0.29 18.19
N GLY A 178 -3.07 0.42 17.40
CA GLY A 178 -1.63 0.19 17.34
C GLY A 178 -0.88 1.46 16.97
N PHE A 179 0.41 1.31 16.71
CA PHE A 179 1.29 2.44 16.44
C PHE A 179 1.16 3.51 17.52
N SER A 180 1.18 3.07 18.80
CA SER A 180 1.20 4.02 19.90
C SER A 180 2.46 4.90 19.82
N PRO A 181 2.41 6.17 20.27
CA PRO A 181 3.58 7.03 20.26
C PRO A 181 4.79 6.42 20.95
N ASP A 182 4.58 5.64 22.02
CA ASP A 182 5.66 4.99 22.78
C ASP A 182 6.34 3.90 21.95
N GLU A 183 5.58 3.07 21.23
CA GLU A 183 6.13 2.05 20.34
C GLU A 183 6.90 2.68 19.18
N LEU A 184 6.31 3.68 18.53
CA LEU A 184 6.92 4.38 17.42
C LEU A 184 8.24 5.05 17.80
N VAL A 185 8.29 5.71 18.97
CA VAL A 185 9.52 6.30 19.51
C VAL A 185 10.54 5.23 19.87
N LYS A 186 10.11 4.17 20.55
CA LYS A 186 10.97 3.04 20.93
C LYS A 186 11.66 2.44 19.69
N TRP A 187 10.92 2.18 18.61
CA TRP A 187 11.50 1.60 17.39
C TRP A 187 12.51 2.54 16.73
N GLY A 188 12.25 3.84 16.71
CA GLY A 188 13.23 4.80 16.22
C GLY A 188 14.54 4.78 17.00
N HIS A 189 14.45 4.80 18.33
CA HIS A 189 15.65 4.72 19.20
C HIS A 189 16.40 3.40 19.02
N GLN A 190 15.71 2.26 18.87
CA GLN A 190 16.34 0.97 18.59
C GLN A 190 17.09 0.94 17.25
N LEU A 191 16.65 1.73 16.27
CA LEU A 191 17.30 1.90 14.98
C LEU A 191 18.40 2.98 14.99
N GLY A 192 18.68 3.56 16.16
CA GLY A 192 19.71 4.58 16.32
C GLY A 192 19.30 5.96 15.82
N VAL A 193 18.00 6.29 15.83
CA VAL A 193 17.54 7.66 15.63
C VAL A 193 17.84 8.45 16.89
N GLY A 194 18.91 9.24 16.85
CA GLY A 194 19.39 10.04 17.98
C GLY A 194 19.05 11.53 17.87
N ASP A 195 18.27 11.94 16.87
CA ASP A 195 17.85 13.33 16.72
C ASP A 195 16.93 13.74 17.87
N ALA A 196 17.29 14.83 18.56
CA ALA A 196 16.52 15.37 19.69
C ALA A 196 15.08 15.79 19.28
N ASN A 197 14.85 16.07 18.00
CA ASN A 197 13.53 16.43 17.48
C ASN A 197 12.68 15.21 17.14
N PHE A 198 13.22 13.99 17.09
CA PHE A 198 12.49 12.81 16.66
C PHE A 198 11.31 12.50 17.58
N GLU A 199 11.54 12.35 18.88
CA GLU A 199 10.47 12.04 19.84
C GLU A 199 9.38 13.13 19.89
N PRO A 200 9.71 14.45 20.01
CA PRO A 200 8.71 15.51 19.88
C PRO A 200 7.94 15.49 18.55
N CYS A 201 8.61 15.16 17.44
CA CYS A 201 7.99 15.06 16.13
C CYS A 201 6.93 13.96 16.09
N VAL A 202 7.27 12.76 16.59
CA VAL A 202 6.35 11.62 16.63
C VAL A 202 5.18 11.90 17.56
N ARG A 203 5.45 12.30 18.82
CA ARG A 203 4.41 12.50 19.82
C ARG A 203 3.51 13.70 19.51
N GLY A 204 4.08 14.75 18.98
CA GLY A 204 3.37 15.99 18.62
C GLY A 204 2.72 15.96 17.24
N MET A 205 2.76 14.83 16.52
CA MET A 205 2.21 14.74 15.16
C MET A 205 2.69 15.86 14.23
N GLN A 206 3.97 16.24 14.35
CA GLN A 206 4.50 17.46 13.70
C GLN A 206 4.56 17.35 12.17
N LYS A 207 4.43 16.15 11.60
CA LYS A 207 4.36 15.91 10.16
C LYS A 207 2.94 15.72 9.63
N LYS A 208 1.91 15.87 10.48
CA LYS A 208 0.52 15.69 10.08
C LYS A 208 0.16 16.51 8.81
N SER A 209 0.50 17.78 8.76
CA SER A 209 0.22 18.60 7.57
C SER A 209 0.88 18.05 6.31
N GLN A 210 2.07 17.48 6.41
CA GLN A 210 2.76 16.86 5.29
C GLN A 210 2.11 15.53 4.88
N VAL A 211 1.62 14.75 5.86
CA VAL A 211 0.79 13.55 5.60
C VAL A 211 -0.50 13.92 4.89
N ASP A 212 -1.20 14.95 5.36
CA ASP A 212 -2.45 15.44 4.75
C ASP A 212 -2.21 15.90 3.30
N GLN A 213 -1.11 16.62 3.02
CA GLN A 213 -0.73 17.03 1.67
C GLN A 213 -0.44 15.83 0.76
N MET A 214 0.27 14.81 1.27
CA MET A 214 0.52 13.58 0.53
C MET A 214 -0.77 12.81 0.26
N THR A 215 -1.69 12.80 1.23
CA THR A 215 -3.02 12.19 1.10
C THR A 215 -3.84 12.91 0.02
N THR A 216 -3.90 14.23 0.04
CA THR A 216 -4.55 15.03 -1.00
C THR A 216 -3.91 14.78 -2.37
N TYR A 217 -2.57 14.76 -2.45
CA TYR A 217 -1.88 14.43 -3.69
C TYR A 217 -2.23 13.03 -4.21
N ALA A 218 -2.24 12.03 -3.33
CA ALA A 218 -2.59 10.66 -3.71
C ALA A 218 -4.03 10.56 -4.23
N LEU A 219 -5.00 11.08 -3.48
CA LEU A 219 -6.42 10.92 -3.79
C LEU A 219 -6.89 11.83 -4.93
N ASP A 220 -6.56 13.11 -4.87
CA ASP A 220 -7.13 14.13 -5.76
C ASP A 220 -6.31 14.34 -7.04
N THR A 221 -4.97 14.25 -6.94
CA THR A 221 -4.08 14.49 -8.08
C THR A 221 -3.74 13.21 -8.83
N ARG A 222 -3.42 12.12 -8.08
CA ARG A 222 -3.02 10.85 -8.68
C ARG A 222 -4.19 9.87 -8.82
N HIS A 223 -5.36 10.22 -8.28
CA HIS A 223 -6.58 9.41 -8.33
C HIS A 223 -6.36 7.97 -7.82
N VAL A 224 -5.57 7.84 -6.75
CA VAL A 224 -5.34 6.58 -6.06
C VAL A 224 -6.63 6.17 -5.36
N GLN A 225 -7.20 5.03 -5.72
CA GLN A 225 -8.46 4.52 -5.17
C GLN A 225 -8.27 3.47 -4.06
N GLY A 226 -7.03 3.08 -3.80
CA GLY A 226 -6.68 2.07 -2.80
C GLY A 226 -5.19 1.84 -2.74
N THR A 227 -4.75 1.13 -1.72
CA THR A 227 -3.33 0.79 -1.51
C THR A 227 -3.11 -0.72 -1.50
N PRO A 228 -1.94 -1.19 -1.94
CA PRO A 228 -0.90 -0.39 -2.60
C PRO A 228 -1.29 0.00 -4.03
N THR A 229 -0.82 1.17 -4.48
CA THR A 229 -0.90 1.55 -5.89
C THR A 229 0.50 1.93 -6.38
N MET A 230 0.92 1.36 -7.50
CA MET A 230 2.20 1.67 -8.13
C MET A 230 2.02 2.43 -9.44
N PHE A 231 2.97 3.33 -9.72
CA PHE A 231 3.09 3.98 -11.01
C PHE A 231 4.52 3.87 -11.54
N LEU A 232 4.66 3.58 -12.82
CA LEU A 232 5.95 3.59 -13.52
C LEU A 232 5.93 4.70 -14.58
N ASN A 233 6.82 5.68 -14.44
CA ASN A 233 6.84 6.89 -15.28
C ASN A 233 5.45 7.55 -15.38
N GLY A 234 4.72 7.63 -14.26
CA GLY A 234 3.40 8.25 -14.15
C GLY A 234 2.23 7.41 -14.67
N ARG A 235 2.46 6.23 -15.22
CA ARG A 235 1.39 5.29 -15.64
C ARG A 235 1.18 4.23 -14.57
N LYS A 236 -0.09 3.95 -14.24
CA LYS A 236 -0.43 2.89 -13.29
C LYS A 236 0.19 1.57 -13.71
N LEU A 237 0.87 0.92 -12.79
CA LEU A 237 1.54 -0.36 -12.99
C LEU A 237 0.82 -1.45 -12.21
N GLU A 238 0.41 -2.49 -12.91
CA GLU A 238 -0.21 -3.68 -12.32
C GLU A 238 0.71 -4.87 -12.57
N VAL A 239 1.42 -5.28 -11.53
CA VAL A 239 2.31 -6.46 -11.55
C VAL A 239 2.13 -7.23 -10.24
N ASN A 240 2.28 -8.55 -10.32
CA ASN A 240 2.10 -9.46 -9.19
C ASN A 240 3.29 -10.43 -9.02
N SER A 241 4.40 -10.18 -9.72
CA SER A 241 5.60 -11.02 -9.66
C SER A 241 6.87 -10.19 -9.82
N GLU A 242 7.96 -10.67 -9.26
CA GLU A 242 9.29 -10.06 -9.36
C GLU A 242 9.76 -9.95 -10.82
N ASP A 243 9.54 -11.01 -11.61
CA ASP A 243 9.85 -11.00 -13.05
C ASP A 243 9.03 -9.98 -13.82
N GLY A 244 7.74 -9.86 -13.50
CA GLY A 244 6.86 -8.87 -14.11
C GLY A 244 7.32 -7.45 -13.83
N LEU A 245 7.68 -7.16 -12.57
CA LEU A 245 8.20 -5.86 -12.16
C LEU A 245 9.54 -5.55 -12.85
N THR A 246 10.46 -6.50 -12.87
CA THR A 246 11.78 -6.35 -13.50
C THR A 246 11.65 -6.03 -14.99
N LYS A 247 10.85 -6.81 -15.71
CA LYS A 247 10.58 -6.58 -17.14
C LYS A 247 9.95 -5.21 -17.41
N ALA A 248 8.99 -4.80 -16.59
CA ALA A 248 8.34 -3.50 -16.74
C ALA A 248 9.34 -2.35 -16.59
N VAL A 249 10.22 -2.42 -15.58
CA VAL A 249 11.27 -1.41 -15.35
C VAL A 249 12.27 -1.39 -16.50
N GLU A 250 12.74 -2.54 -16.98
CA GLU A 250 13.68 -2.65 -18.10
C GLU A 250 13.10 -2.08 -19.41
N GLN A 251 11.83 -2.37 -19.71
CA GLN A 251 11.13 -1.79 -20.85
C GLN A 251 10.95 -0.28 -20.74
N ALA A 252 10.78 0.24 -19.53
CA ALA A 252 10.66 1.68 -19.30
C ALA A 252 12.00 2.42 -19.36
N ALA A 253 13.11 1.75 -19.09
CA ALA A 253 14.46 2.30 -19.19
C ALA A 253 14.98 2.40 -20.65
N GLY A 254 14.48 1.56 -21.54
CA GLY A 254 14.85 1.52 -22.97
C GLY A 254 14.11 2.55 -23.86
N LYS A 255 13.27 3.39 -23.25
CA LYS A 255 12.50 4.45 -23.93
C LYS A 255 12.97 5.82 -23.49
#